data_5368ec4fd5a5db27e9864ee44a844455
#
_entry.id   5368ec4fd5a5db27e9864ee44a844455
#
_cell.length_a   1.000
_cell.length_b   1.000
_cell.length_c   1.000
_cell.angle_alpha   90.00
_cell.angle_beta   90.00
_cell.angle_gamma   90.00
#
_symmetry.space_group_name_H-M   'P 1'
#
loop_
_entity.id
_entity.type
_entity.pdbx_description
1 polymer ?
#
loop_
_entity_poly.entity_id
_entity_poly.type
_entity_poly.pdbx_seq_one_letter_code
_entity_poly.pdbx_strand_id
1 'polypeptide(L)'
;GFFQIQMPDGTTSYTRDGNFKISNTGQVVTASGFPLIPAITIPANTAAVTFGHDGTVSAELDVGAGSQNIGQIQTARFVNPSGLKPIGNNLYEASQASGVAQVVTPGLNGAGALKQGSLEASNVNVVEEMVNMIETQRAYEINSKAISSVDGMLKFLNQNI
;
A
#
# COMPACT_ATOMS: atom_id res chain seq x y z
N GLY A 1 5.37 6.26 4.69
CA GLY A 1 5.27 5.22 5.72
C GLY A 1 4.33 4.11 5.36
N PHE A 2 4.40 3.03 6.10
CA PHE A 2 3.53 1.86 5.94
C PHE A 2 2.88 1.55 7.28
N PHE A 3 1.63 1.16 7.28
CA PHE A 3 0.97 0.60 8.45
C PHE A 3 1.43 -0.84 8.65
N GLN A 4 1.51 -1.27 9.89
CA GLN A 4 1.91 -2.61 10.26
C GLN A 4 0.67 -3.45 10.56
N ILE A 5 0.57 -4.60 9.95
CA ILE A 5 -0.58 -5.50 10.03
C ILE A 5 -0.13 -6.84 10.53
N GLN A 6 -0.84 -7.40 11.49
CA GLN A 6 -0.59 -8.74 12.01
C GLN A 6 -1.31 -9.78 11.15
N MET A 7 -0.54 -10.70 10.57
CA MET A 7 -1.08 -11.81 9.81
C MET A 7 -1.49 -12.98 10.74
N PRO A 8 -2.38 -13.87 10.30
CA PRO A 8 -2.82 -15.02 11.09
C PRO A 8 -1.70 -15.99 11.47
N ASP A 9 -0.63 -16.03 10.68
CA ASP A 9 0.58 -16.82 10.92
C ASP A 9 1.55 -16.19 11.94
N GLY A 10 1.17 -15.02 12.50
CA GLY A 10 1.98 -14.27 13.45
C GLY A 10 3.03 -13.36 12.79
N THR A 11 3.17 -13.35 11.47
CA THR A 11 4.10 -12.47 10.76
C THR A 11 3.55 -11.05 10.67
N THR A 12 4.45 -10.07 10.49
CA THR A 12 4.07 -8.67 10.27
C THR A 12 4.12 -8.36 8.79
N SER A 13 3.01 -7.92 8.24
CA SER A 13 2.91 -7.38 6.89
C SER A 13 2.73 -5.87 6.93
N TYR A 14 2.96 -5.22 5.81
CA TYR A 14 2.98 -3.77 5.68
C TYR A 14 2.01 -3.33 4.60
N THR A 15 1.28 -2.23 4.84
CA THR A 15 0.37 -1.67 3.85
C THR A 15 0.43 -0.15 3.83
N ARG A 16 0.15 0.44 2.67
CA ARG A 16 -0.13 1.88 2.55
C ARG A 16 -1.63 2.18 2.54
N ASP A 17 -2.45 1.15 2.44
CA ASP A 17 -3.90 1.31 2.44
C ASP A 17 -4.36 1.74 3.84
N GLY A 18 -5.00 2.90 3.92
CA GLY A 18 -5.57 3.47 5.15
C GLY A 18 -7.06 3.14 5.33
N ASN A 19 -7.64 2.26 4.51
CA ASN A 19 -9.04 1.87 4.61
C ASN A 19 -9.24 0.81 5.70
N PHE A 20 -9.27 1.26 6.95
CA PHE A 20 -9.49 0.41 8.11
C PHE A 20 -10.97 0.36 8.48
N LYS A 21 -11.36 -0.75 9.09
CA LYS A 21 -12.68 -1.02 9.64
C LYS A 21 -12.57 -1.33 11.13
N ILE A 22 -13.69 -1.25 11.83
CA ILE A 22 -13.79 -1.68 13.21
C ILE A 22 -14.44 -3.06 13.21
N SER A 23 -13.78 -4.04 13.84
CA SER A 23 -14.32 -5.40 14.00
C SER A 23 -15.44 -5.42 15.04
N ASN A 24 -16.15 -6.55 15.12
CA ASN A 24 -17.16 -6.78 16.16
C ASN A 24 -16.61 -6.75 17.59
N THR A 25 -15.30 -6.90 17.75
CA THR A 25 -14.58 -6.81 19.04
C THR A 25 -14.05 -5.39 19.32
N GLY A 26 -14.36 -4.40 18.46
CA GLY A 26 -13.87 -3.04 18.59
C GLY A 26 -12.44 -2.82 18.07
N GLN A 27 -11.77 -3.84 17.54
CA GLN A 27 -10.40 -3.70 17.02
C GLN A 27 -10.38 -3.04 15.65
N VAL A 28 -9.35 -2.21 15.42
CA VAL A 28 -9.08 -1.65 14.10
C VAL A 28 -8.42 -2.71 13.21
N VAL A 29 -9.08 -3.03 12.11
CA VAL A 29 -8.68 -4.10 11.18
C VAL A 29 -8.68 -3.60 9.73
N THR A 30 -7.94 -4.28 8.88
CA THR A 30 -7.98 -4.06 7.42
C THR A 30 -9.31 -4.50 6.81
N ALA A 31 -9.54 -4.21 5.54
CA ALA A 31 -10.69 -4.72 4.80
C ALA A 31 -10.77 -6.26 4.78
N SER A 32 -9.63 -6.94 4.89
CA SER A 32 -9.49 -8.40 4.98
C SER A 32 -9.63 -8.95 6.41
N GLY A 33 -9.84 -8.11 7.42
CA GLY A 33 -10.03 -8.51 8.81
C GLY A 33 -8.75 -8.68 9.63
N PHE A 34 -7.58 -8.31 9.12
CA PHE A 34 -6.31 -8.40 9.84
C PHE A 34 -6.10 -7.19 10.77
N PRO A 35 -5.70 -7.40 12.04
CA PRO A 35 -5.53 -6.32 13.00
C PRO A 35 -4.28 -5.48 12.71
N LEU A 36 -4.39 -4.19 13.06
CA LEU A 36 -3.28 -3.23 13.04
C LEU A 36 -2.30 -3.50 14.18
N ILE A 37 -1.02 -3.20 13.98
CA ILE A 37 0.02 -3.22 15.02
C ILE A 37 0.51 -1.77 15.24
N PRO A 38 0.50 -1.28 16.49
CA PRO A 38 -0.06 -1.88 17.69
C PRO A 38 -1.58 -2.00 17.64
N ALA A 39 -2.13 -3.05 18.29
CA ALA A 39 -3.56 -3.28 18.30
C ALA A 39 -4.28 -2.13 19.03
N ILE A 40 -5.24 -1.53 18.38
CA ILE A 40 -6.07 -0.46 18.94
C ILE A 40 -7.49 -1.00 19.07
N THR A 41 -8.01 -0.95 20.29
CA THR A 41 -9.36 -1.39 20.59
C THR A 41 -10.21 -0.18 20.98
N ILE A 42 -11.28 0.04 20.24
CA ILE A 42 -12.24 1.11 20.47
C ILE A 42 -13.30 0.60 21.43
N PRO A 43 -13.53 1.28 22.58
CA PRO A 43 -14.58 0.91 23.52
C PRO A 43 -15.97 0.94 22.88
N ALA A 44 -16.87 0.05 23.34
CA ALA A 44 -18.22 -0.05 22.80
C ALA A 44 -19.08 1.22 23.01
N ASN A 45 -18.73 2.05 24.02
CA ASN A 45 -19.44 3.28 24.36
C ASN A 45 -18.81 4.53 23.72
N THR A 46 -18.20 4.38 22.56
CA THR A 46 -17.52 5.48 21.85
C THR A 46 -18.51 6.17 20.92
N ALA A 47 -18.73 7.46 21.10
CA ALA A 47 -19.55 8.29 20.21
C ALA A 47 -18.78 8.71 18.95
N ALA A 48 -17.49 9.05 19.09
CA ALA A 48 -16.62 9.44 17.97
C ALA A 48 -15.19 9.03 18.23
N VAL A 49 -14.45 8.74 17.13
CA VAL A 49 -13.01 8.44 17.16
C VAL A 49 -12.27 9.50 16.35
N THR A 50 -11.25 10.09 16.95
CA THR A 50 -10.40 11.08 16.29
C THR A 50 -8.99 10.56 16.20
N PHE A 51 -8.40 10.70 15.00
CA PHE A 51 -7.02 10.34 14.71
C PHE A 51 -6.18 11.62 14.56
N GLY A 52 -5.20 11.77 15.44
CA GLY A 52 -4.24 12.86 15.38
C GLY A 52 -3.24 12.72 14.25
N HIS A 53 -2.64 13.83 13.85
CA HIS A 53 -1.58 13.83 12.82
C HIS A 53 -0.34 13.03 13.23
N ASP A 54 -0.10 12.89 14.52
CA ASP A 54 0.97 12.14 15.17
C ASP A 54 0.63 10.66 15.40
N GLY A 55 -0.55 10.23 14.94
CA GLY A 55 -1.05 8.86 15.12
C GLY A 55 -1.76 8.60 16.43
N THR A 56 -1.91 9.61 17.31
CA THR A 56 -2.71 9.47 18.52
C THR A 56 -4.16 9.15 18.17
N VAL A 57 -4.74 8.15 18.85
CA VAL A 57 -6.14 7.77 18.67
C VAL A 57 -6.89 8.08 19.93
N SER A 58 -7.86 8.99 19.83
CA SER A 58 -8.71 9.42 20.92
C SER A 58 -10.14 8.99 20.66
N ALA A 59 -10.77 8.38 21.67
CA ALA A 59 -12.18 8.05 21.66
C ALA A 59 -12.93 9.07 22.52
N GLU A 60 -13.99 9.64 21.97
CA GLU A 60 -14.95 10.43 22.70
C GLU A 60 -16.03 9.49 23.23
N LEU A 61 -16.06 9.33 24.55
CA LEU A 61 -17.03 8.46 25.20
C LEU A 61 -18.40 9.19 25.31
N ASP A 62 -19.47 8.41 25.29
CA ASP A 62 -20.84 8.92 25.30
C ASP A 62 -21.08 9.81 26.54
N VAL A 63 -21.78 10.92 26.32
CA VAL A 63 -22.30 11.90 27.29
C VAL A 63 -21.47 12.12 28.57
N GLY A 64 -20.49 13.04 28.49
CA GLY A 64 -19.90 13.70 29.68
C GLY A 64 -18.59 13.12 30.21
N ALA A 65 -18.05 12.05 29.63
CA ALA A 65 -16.82 11.42 30.09
C ALA A 65 -15.52 11.97 29.44
N GLY A 66 -15.66 12.92 28.51
CA GLY A 66 -14.51 13.53 27.84
C GLY A 66 -13.83 12.64 26.80
N SER A 67 -12.76 13.15 26.21
CA SER A 67 -11.94 12.42 25.22
C SER A 67 -10.87 11.62 25.95
N GLN A 68 -10.79 10.32 25.66
CA GLN A 68 -9.79 9.41 26.21
C GLN A 68 -8.83 8.97 25.11
N ASN A 69 -7.54 9.02 25.37
CA ASN A 69 -6.53 8.42 24.49
C ASN A 69 -6.56 6.90 24.63
N ILE A 70 -6.85 6.19 23.53
CA ILE A 70 -6.97 4.73 23.47
C ILE A 70 -5.76 4.04 22.83
N GLY A 71 -4.85 4.82 22.22
CA GLY A 71 -3.64 4.28 21.63
C GLY A 71 -2.95 5.22 20.68
N GLN A 72 -1.91 4.72 20.05
CA GLN A 72 -1.15 5.44 19.04
C GLN A 72 -0.84 4.53 17.85
N ILE A 73 -1.19 4.97 16.66
CA ILE A 73 -0.79 4.31 15.42
C ILE A 73 0.69 4.59 15.18
N GLN A 74 1.43 3.56 14.86
CA GLN A 74 2.82 3.66 14.44
C GLN A 74 2.93 3.28 12.96
N THR A 75 3.86 3.91 12.27
CA THR A 75 4.17 3.58 10.88
C THR A 75 5.57 3.01 10.77
N ALA A 76 5.77 2.13 9.80
CA ALA A 76 7.08 1.60 9.48
C ALA A 76 7.68 2.34 8.28
N ARG A 77 8.99 2.57 8.30
CA ARG A 77 9.78 3.04 7.17
C ARG A 77 10.79 2.01 6.76
N PHE A 78 11.10 1.98 5.48
CA PHE A 78 12.13 1.12 4.90
C PHE A 78 13.19 1.98 4.21
N VAL A 79 14.43 1.51 4.26
CA VAL A 79 15.53 2.15 3.54
C VAL A 79 15.29 2.07 2.03
N ASN A 80 14.79 0.93 1.58
CA ASN A 80 14.43 0.71 0.17
C ASN A 80 12.99 0.17 0.06
N PRO A 81 11.98 1.05 -0.07
CA PRO A 81 10.58 0.61 -0.21
C PRO A 81 10.30 -0.24 -1.44
N SER A 82 11.08 -0.04 -2.53
CA SER A 82 10.92 -0.82 -3.77
C SER A 82 11.37 -2.27 -3.63
N GLY A 83 12.15 -2.57 -2.59
CA GLY A 83 12.57 -3.93 -2.25
C GLY A 83 11.53 -4.75 -1.49
N LEU A 84 10.40 -4.17 -1.12
CA LEU A 84 9.32 -4.90 -0.48
C LEU A 84 8.68 -5.91 -1.44
N LYS A 85 8.38 -7.11 -0.93
CA LYS A 85 7.73 -8.17 -1.70
C LYS A 85 6.22 -8.04 -1.60
N PRO A 86 5.48 -7.82 -2.70
CA PRO A 86 4.03 -7.80 -2.68
C PRO A 86 3.47 -9.22 -2.47
N ILE A 87 2.56 -9.36 -1.52
CA ILE A 87 1.87 -10.63 -1.20
C ILE A 87 0.38 -10.62 -1.56
N GLY A 88 -0.08 -9.54 -2.23
CA GLY A 88 -1.48 -9.35 -2.60
C GLY A 88 -2.26 -8.51 -1.57
N ASN A 89 -3.50 -8.14 -1.90
CA ASN A 89 -4.41 -7.36 -1.04
C ASN A 89 -3.80 -6.06 -0.50
N ASN A 90 -2.97 -5.36 -1.29
CA ASN A 90 -2.21 -4.18 -0.88
C ASN A 90 -1.24 -4.41 0.29
N LEU A 91 -0.88 -5.69 0.54
CA LEU A 91 0.05 -6.08 1.59
C LEU A 91 1.44 -6.35 1.01
N TYR A 92 2.44 -6.00 1.80
CA TYR A 92 3.85 -6.17 1.49
C TYR A 92 4.55 -6.90 2.63
N GLU A 93 5.53 -7.69 2.28
CA GLU A 93 6.43 -8.36 3.21
C GLU A 93 7.83 -7.74 3.13
N ALA A 94 8.49 -7.61 4.29
CA ALA A 94 9.87 -7.15 4.32
C ALA A 94 10.79 -8.20 3.70
N SER A 95 11.71 -7.75 2.87
CA SER A 95 12.72 -8.60 2.24
C SER A 95 14.13 -8.14 2.64
N GLN A 96 15.13 -8.95 2.30
CA GLN A 96 16.52 -8.56 2.49
C GLN A 96 16.87 -7.29 1.68
N ALA A 97 16.24 -7.09 0.52
CA ALA A 97 16.44 -5.92 -0.32
C ALA A 97 15.75 -4.65 0.22
N SER A 98 14.67 -4.77 0.99
CA SER A 98 13.99 -3.63 1.62
C SER A 98 14.72 -3.11 2.86
N GLY A 99 15.50 -3.97 3.50
CA GLY A 99 16.06 -3.72 4.83
C GLY A 99 15.05 -3.94 5.95
N VAL A 100 15.50 -3.71 7.17
CA VAL A 100 14.68 -3.87 8.37
C VAL A 100 13.68 -2.72 8.49
N ALA A 101 12.45 -3.04 8.90
CA ALA A 101 11.42 -2.06 9.20
C ALA A 101 11.84 -1.17 10.37
N GLN A 102 11.83 0.13 10.15
CA GLN A 102 12.04 1.13 11.20
C GLN A 102 10.69 1.68 11.63
N VAL A 103 10.29 1.32 12.84
CA VAL A 103 9.03 1.81 13.42
C VAL A 103 9.21 3.25 13.86
N VAL A 104 8.33 4.13 13.42
CA VAL A 104 8.39 5.57 13.68
C VAL A 104 6.99 6.11 14.00
N THR A 105 6.96 7.16 14.81
CA THR A 105 5.73 7.93 15.03
C THR A 105 5.43 8.78 13.79
N PRO A 106 4.18 8.79 13.28
CA PRO A 106 3.77 9.65 12.18
C PRO A 106 4.10 11.13 12.47
N GLY A 107 4.50 11.86 11.42
CA GLY A 107 4.88 13.27 11.55
C GLY A 107 6.27 13.55 12.13
N LEU A 108 6.96 12.53 12.63
CA LEU A 108 8.33 12.65 13.17
C LEU A 108 9.35 11.89 12.31
N ASN A 109 10.62 12.26 12.45
CA ASN A 109 11.75 11.58 11.79
C ASN A 109 11.59 11.37 10.28
N GLY A 110 10.91 12.31 9.59
CA GLY A 110 10.66 12.23 8.16
C GLY A 110 9.57 11.20 7.77
N ALA A 111 8.78 10.70 8.71
CA ALA A 111 7.54 10.00 8.42
C ALA A 111 6.44 11.01 8.08
N GLY A 112 5.58 10.65 7.11
CA GLY A 112 4.40 11.45 6.78
C GLY A 112 3.43 11.52 7.97
N ALA A 113 2.72 12.64 8.09
CA ALA A 113 1.65 12.80 9.07
C ALA A 113 0.40 12.04 8.62
N LEU A 114 -0.40 11.57 9.58
CA LEU A 114 -1.70 10.96 9.28
C LEU A 114 -2.76 12.04 9.06
N LYS A 115 -3.69 11.75 8.18
CA LYS A 115 -4.86 12.60 7.92
C LYS A 115 -6.12 11.75 7.92
N GLN A 116 -6.98 11.99 8.90
CA GLN A 116 -8.27 11.33 8.99
C GLN A 116 -9.22 11.78 7.87
N GLY A 117 -10.09 10.89 7.42
CA GLY A 117 -11.12 11.20 6.42
C GLY A 117 -10.57 11.44 5.01
N SER A 118 -9.35 10.97 4.72
CA SER A 118 -8.72 11.09 3.41
C SER A 118 -8.06 9.77 3.02
N LEU A 119 -8.11 9.43 1.75
CA LEU A 119 -7.36 8.33 1.16
C LEU A 119 -6.30 8.90 0.22
N GLU A 120 -5.13 8.27 0.20
CA GLU A 120 -4.09 8.64 -0.74
C GLU A 120 -4.49 8.22 -2.15
N ALA A 121 -4.59 9.18 -3.06
CA ALA A 121 -4.85 8.89 -4.47
C ALA A 121 -3.58 8.44 -5.18
N SER A 122 -3.73 7.60 -6.20
CA SER A 122 -2.60 7.24 -7.07
C SER A 122 -2.10 8.48 -7.80
N ASN A 123 -0.78 8.64 -7.87
CA ASN A 123 -0.12 9.68 -8.68
C ASN A 123 0.15 9.20 -10.12
N VAL A 124 -0.31 8.01 -10.49
CA VAL A 124 -0.18 7.46 -11.85
C VAL A 124 -1.19 8.14 -12.76
N ASN A 125 -0.69 8.77 -13.81
CA ASN A 125 -1.53 9.35 -14.86
C ASN A 125 -1.93 8.23 -15.84
N VAL A 126 -3.20 7.81 -15.77
CA VAL A 126 -3.72 6.72 -16.60
C VAL A 126 -3.56 7.02 -18.11
N VAL A 127 -3.69 8.28 -18.52
CA VAL A 127 -3.55 8.68 -19.93
C VAL A 127 -2.11 8.49 -20.40
N GLU A 128 -1.14 8.89 -19.59
CA GLU A 128 0.28 8.73 -19.87
C GLU A 128 0.67 7.25 -19.98
N GLU A 129 0.21 6.42 -19.04
CA GLU A 129 0.44 4.98 -19.08
C GLU A 129 -0.22 4.30 -20.28
N MET A 130 -1.40 4.75 -20.71
CA MET A 130 -2.04 4.29 -21.94
C MET A 130 -1.22 4.64 -23.18
N VAL A 131 -0.66 5.87 -23.25
CA VAL A 131 0.21 6.27 -24.34
C VAL A 131 1.47 5.41 -24.39
N ASN A 132 2.12 5.20 -23.26
CA ASN A 132 3.30 4.34 -23.13
C ASN A 132 3.00 2.88 -23.57
N MET A 133 1.81 2.38 -23.22
CA MET A 133 1.35 1.06 -23.66
C MET A 133 1.17 1.01 -25.19
N ILE A 134 0.52 2.01 -25.78
CA ILE A 134 0.33 2.10 -27.25
C ILE A 134 1.67 2.19 -27.95
N GLU A 135 2.61 2.98 -27.44
CA GLU A 135 3.97 3.11 -28.00
C GLU A 135 4.71 1.78 -27.97
N THR A 136 4.65 1.07 -26.85
CA THR A 136 5.24 -0.28 -26.70
C THR A 136 4.60 -1.27 -27.66
N GLN A 137 3.28 -1.26 -27.83
CA GLN A 137 2.58 -2.12 -28.78
C GLN A 137 2.99 -1.83 -30.23
N ARG A 138 3.10 -0.54 -30.61
CA ARG A 138 3.56 -0.14 -31.94
C ARG A 138 5.00 -0.59 -32.19
N ALA A 139 5.89 -0.42 -31.22
CA ALA A 139 7.26 -0.90 -31.32
C ALA A 139 7.32 -2.41 -31.56
N TYR A 140 6.49 -3.18 -30.84
CA TYR A 140 6.38 -4.62 -31.04
C TYR A 140 5.85 -4.98 -32.45
N GLU A 141 4.81 -4.27 -32.94
CA GLU A 141 4.28 -4.48 -34.30
C GLU A 141 5.31 -4.18 -35.38
N ILE A 142 6.06 -3.08 -35.25
CA ILE A 142 7.11 -2.71 -36.19
C ILE A 142 8.21 -3.78 -36.22
N ASN A 143 8.66 -4.24 -35.05
CA ASN A 143 9.66 -5.30 -34.96
C ASN A 143 9.18 -6.61 -35.58
N SER A 144 7.92 -6.99 -35.32
CA SER A 144 7.31 -8.20 -35.93
C SER A 144 7.21 -8.09 -37.46
N LYS A 145 6.81 -6.91 -37.98
CA LYS A 145 6.76 -6.68 -39.43
C LYS A 145 8.16 -6.70 -40.06
N ALA A 146 9.16 -6.12 -39.38
CA ALA A 146 10.54 -6.14 -39.83
C ALA A 146 11.08 -7.57 -39.96
N ILE A 147 10.83 -8.42 -38.95
CA ILE A 147 11.21 -9.84 -38.96
C ILE A 147 10.51 -10.57 -40.11
N SER A 148 9.20 -10.38 -40.29
CA SER A 148 8.43 -11.00 -41.37
C SER A 148 8.93 -10.56 -42.77
N SER A 149 9.33 -9.30 -42.91
CA SER A 149 9.90 -8.80 -44.16
C SER A 149 11.27 -9.42 -44.47
N VAL A 150 12.12 -9.59 -43.46
CA VAL A 150 13.43 -10.28 -43.60
C VAL A 150 13.22 -11.74 -43.96
N ASP A 151 12.28 -12.43 -43.31
CA ASP A 151 11.95 -13.83 -43.66
C ASP A 151 11.44 -13.97 -45.10
N GLY A 152 10.63 -13.00 -45.55
CA GLY A 152 10.17 -12.95 -46.96
C GLY A 152 11.32 -12.78 -47.94
N MET A 153 12.28 -11.88 -47.64
CA MET A 153 13.48 -11.69 -48.46
C MET A 153 14.37 -12.95 -48.53
N LEU A 154 14.57 -13.62 -47.38
CA LEU A 154 15.35 -14.85 -47.32
C LEU A 154 14.70 -15.99 -48.11
N LYS A 155 13.38 -16.11 -48.05
CA LYS A 155 12.64 -17.10 -48.87
C LYS A 155 12.77 -16.82 -50.36
N PHE A 156 12.70 -15.55 -50.77
CA PHE A 156 12.86 -15.17 -52.18
C PHE A 156 14.28 -15.49 -52.71
N LEU A 157 15.31 -15.21 -51.89
CA LEU A 157 16.69 -15.57 -52.23
C LEU A 157 16.89 -17.08 -52.36
N ASN A 158 16.32 -17.88 -51.48
CA ASN A 158 16.42 -19.33 -51.50
C ASN A 158 15.64 -19.98 -52.67
N GLN A 159 14.67 -19.30 -53.27
CA GLN A 159 13.91 -19.81 -54.42
C GLN A 159 14.56 -19.50 -55.79
N ASN A 160 15.53 -18.55 -55.81
CA ASN A 160 16.21 -18.13 -57.05
C ASN A 160 17.67 -18.64 -57.17
N ILE A 161 18.08 -19.57 -56.30
CA ILE A 161 19.29 -20.36 -56.40
C ILE A 161 18.94 -21.81 -56.66
#